data_48eea5fb0d71311fcc6be6cfd0f96034
#
_entry.id   48eea5fb0d71311fcc6be6cfd0f96034
#
_cell.length_a   1.000
_cell.length_b   1.000
_cell.length_c   1.000
_cell.angle_alpha   90.00
_cell.angle_beta   90.00
_cell.angle_gamma   90.00
#
_symmetry.space_group_name_H-M   'P 1'
#
loop_
_entity.id
_entity.type
_entity.pdbx_description
1 polymer ?
#
loop_
_entity_poly.entity_id
_entity_poly.type
_entity_poly.pdbx_seq_one_letter_code
_entity_poly.pdbx_strand_id
1 'polypeptide(L)'
;MIKGTGGGLSERRGAVGAMWRHGFVVASLLVALGQAAAPVRAADVSSQKYPDVIFAKVQARDADTFDFDVTVSSPYDTPQRYADAFRLAGREGTVYGERRLLHDHATEQPFTRDLYGVKIPRGVRKVVIQARDRKHGYGGLWFEVALPGR
;
A
#
# COMPACT_ATOMS: atom_id res chain seq x y z
N MET A 1 -30.70 45.70 50.85
CA MET A 1 -30.78 47.18 50.73
C MET A 1 -30.91 47.48 49.24
N ILE A 2 -32.11 47.84 48.87
CA ILE A 2 -32.52 48.91 47.97
C ILE A 2 -32.34 48.62 46.48
N LYS A 3 -33.42 48.27 45.76
CA LYS A 3 -34.40 49.11 44.97
C LYS A 3 -33.71 49.77 43.76
N GLY A 4 -34.27 49.81 42.59
CA GLY A 4 -35.61 49.91 42.07
C GLY A 4 -35.56 49.86 40.54
N THR A 5 -36.57 49.37 40.02
CA THR A 5 -37.71 50.04 39.30
C THR A 5 -37.34 50.86 38.08
N GLY A 6 -37.94 50.46 36.99
CA GLY A 6 -39.04 51.07 36.25
C GLY A 6 -38.61 51.16 34.81
N GLY A 7 -39.31 50.75 33.86
CA GLY A 7 -40.63 51.03 33.44
C GLY A 7 -40.61 51.83 32.15
N GLY A 8 -41.43 51.42 31.20
CA GLY A 8 -41.81 52.36 30.12
C GLY A 8 -42.15 51.70 28.79
N LEU A 9 -43.39 51.32 28.64
CA LEU A 9 -44.04 51.05 27.37
C LEU A 9 -43.96 52.27 26.44
N SER A 10 -43.87 52.08 25.14
CA SER A 10 -44.64 52.89 24.18
C SER A 10 -44.77 52.16 22.85
N GLU A 11 -45.97 51.72 22.60
CA GLU A 11 -46.48 51.41 21.26
C GLU A 11 -46.37 52.64 20.34
N ARG A 12 -46.08 52.38 19.08
CA ARG A 12 -46.83 53.05 18.01
C ARG A 12 -46.79 52.28 16.71
N ARG A 13 -47.97 52.04 16.24
CA ARG A 13 -48.45 51.51 14.98
C ARG A 13 -48.07 52.41 13.79
N GLY A 14 -48.06 51.78 12.62
CA GLY A 14 -48.26 52.47 11.32
C GLY A 14 -47.34 51.89 10.27
N ALA A 15 -47.76 51.23 9.40
CA ALA A 15 -48.69 51.14 8.29
C ALA A 15 -47.97 50.89 6.97
N VAL A 16 -48.34 49.78 6.36
CA VAL A 16 -48.61 49.57 4.92
C VAL A 16 -47.63 50.13 3.88
N GLY A 17 -47.06 49.27 3.09
CA GLY A 17 -46.38 49.61 1.82
C GLY A 17 -45.89 48.46 1.05
N ALA A 18 -46.74 47.86 0.26
CA ALA A 18 -46.59 47.34 -1.10
C ALA A 18 -45.33 46.51 -1.48
N MET A 19 -45.57 45.24 -1.66
CA MET A 19 -45.26 44.43 -2.88
C MET A 19 -44.10 44.89 -3.76
N TRP A 20 -43.00 44.07 -3.77
CA TRP A 20 -42.33 43.79 -5.03
C TRP A 20 -41.82 42.33 -4.98
N ARG A 21 -42.48 41.52 -5.79
CA ARG A 21 -42.09 40.14 -6.11
C ARG A 21 -40.92 40.22 -7.08
N HIS A 22 -39.73 39.89 -6.64
CA HIS A 22 -38.67 39.48 -7.55
C HIS A 22 -38.26 38.08 -7.14
N GLY A 23 -38.74 37.12 -7.89
CA GLY A 23 -38.33 35.74 -7.82
C GLY A 23 -36.88 35.61 -8.31
N PHE A 24 -35.98 35.35 -7.42
CA PHE A 24 -34.68 34.82 -7.78
C PHE A 24 -34.80 33.29 -7.95
N VAL A 25 -34.94 32.89 -9.21
CA VAL A 25 -34.73 31.51 -9.58
C VAL A 25 -33.23 31.22 -9.48
N VAL A 26 -32.79 30.63 -8.36
CA VAL A 26 -31.45 30.10 -8.25
C VAL A 26 -31.46 28.77 -9.02
N ALA A 27 -31.04 28.84 -10.26
CA ALA A 27 -30.75 27.65 -11.03
C ALA A 27 -29.49 27.00 -10.44
N SER A 28 -29.68 25.99 -9.59
CA SER A 28 -28.59 25.13 -9.10
C SER A 28 -28.08 24.29 -10.24
N LEU A 29 -26.98 24.73 -10.86
CA LEU A 29 -26.25 23.97 -11.85
C LEU A 29 -25.48 22.85 -11.10
N LEU A 30 -26.07 21.66 -11.01
CA LEU A 30 -25.41 20.46 -10.57
C LEU A 30 -24.40 20.06 -11.65
N VAL A 31 -23.14 20.49 -11.51
CA VAL A 31 -22.03 19.96 -12.28
C VAL A 31 -21.71 18.58 -11.69
N ALA A 32 -22.27 17.53 -12.30
CA ALA A 32 -21.86 16.18 -12.05
C ALA A 32 -20.44 16.00 -12.63
N LEU A 33 -19.41 16.13 -11.77
CA LEU A 33 -18.06 15.65 -12.12
C LEU A 33 -18.13 14.12 -12.20
N GLY A 34 -18.40 13.62 -13.39
CA GLY A 34 -18.20 12.23 -13.73
C GLY A 34 -16.69 11.96 -13.67
N GLN A 35 -16.21 11.39 -12.56
CA GLN A 35 -14.88 10.82 -12.51
C GLN A 35 -14.90 9.57 -13.41
N ALA A 36 -14.44 9.73 -14.63
CA ALA A 36 -14.11 8.59 -15.47
C ALA A 36 -12.93 7.88 -14.80
N ALA A 37 -13.23 6.79 -14.09
CA ALA A 37 -12.21 5.86 -13.65
C ALA A 37 -11.51 5.35 -14.92
N ALA A 38 -10.26 5.76 -15.12
CA ALA A 38 -9.44 5.22 -16.19
C ALA A 38 -9.34 3.70 -15.94
N PRO A 39 -9.55 2.86 -16.96
CA PRO A 39 -9.39 1.43 -16.81
C PRO A 39 -7.94 1.19 -16.37
N VAL A 40 -7.76 0.60 -15.18
CA VAL A 40 -6.46 0.06 -14.78
C VAL A 40 -6.13 -1.00 -15.81
N ARG A 41 -5.22 -0.66 -16.71
CA ARG A 41 -4.72 -1.58 -17.72
C ARG A 41 -4.09 -2.74 -16.97
N ALA A 42 -4.68 -3.92 -17.02
CA ALA A 42 -4.03 -5.14 -16.57
C ALA A 42 -2.67 -5.17 -17.28
N ALA A 43 -1.59 -5.06 -16.51
CA ALA A 43 -0.25 -5.20 -17.07
C ALA A 43 -0.23 -6.55 -17.81
N ASP A 44 0.32 -6.55 -19.01
CA ASP A 44 0.40 -7.76 -19.82
C ASP A 44 1.26 -8.78 -19.06
N VAL A 45 0.60 -9.71 -18.38
CA VAL A 45 1.21 -10.73 -17.52
C VAL A 45 2.21 -11.58 -18.32
N SER A 46 1.98 -11.71 -19.62
CA SER A 46 2.86 -12.47 -20.52
C SER A 46 4.21 -11.79 -20.78
N SER A 47 4.31 -10.47 -20.57
CA SER A 47 5.54 -9.69 -20.79
C SER A 47 6.46 -9.65 -19.57
N GLN A 48 5.98 -10.04 -18.38
CA GLN A 48 6.77 -10.00 -17.15
C GLN A 48 7.94 -10.99 -17.22
N LYS A 49 9.16 -10.45 -17.13
CA LYS A 49 10.39 -11.23 -17.26
C LYS A 49 10.88 -11.82 -15.95
N TYR A 50 10.62 -11.16 -14.84
CA TYR A 50 11.09 -11.54 -13.51
C TYR A 50 9.95 -11.54 -12.51
N PRO A 51 10.03 -12.34 -11.45
CA PRO A 51 9.09 -12.24 -10.34
C PRO A 51 9.38 -10.96 -9.53
N ASP A 52 8.34 -10.41 -8.92
CA ASP A 52 8.42 -9.25 -8.06
C ASP A 52 8.26 -9.64 -6.60
N VAL A 53 9.10 -9.10 -5.71
CA VAL A 53 8.85 -9.18 -4.27
C VAL A 53 7.98 -7.98 -3.89
N ILE A 54 6.73 -8.25 -3.50
CA ILE A 54 5.73 -7.21 -3.25
C ILE A 54 5.51 -6.92 -1.77
N PHE A 55 5.92 -7.83 -0.89
CA PHE A 55 5.82 -7.65 0.55
C PHE A 55 6.78 -8.58 1.28
N ALA A 56 7.22 -8.16 2.48
CA ALA A 56 7.92 -9.02 3.41
C ALA A 56 7.62 -8.62 4.86
N LYS A 57 7.34 -9.62 5.69
CA LYS A 57 7.28 -9.48 7.13
C LYS A 57 8.58 -10.02 7.72
N VAL A 58 9.16 -9.30 8.67
CA VAL A 58 10.35 -9.72 9.39
C VAL A 58 10.09 -9.73 10.89
N GLN A 59 10.61 -10.74 11.57
CA GLN A 59 10.58 -10.90 13.02
C GLN A 59 11.97 -11.21 13.54
N ALA A 60 12.39 -10.53 14.61
CA ALA A 60 13.60 -10.92 15.32
C ALA A 60 13.29 -12.18 16.13
N ARG A 61 14.13 -13.21 15.98
CA ARG A 61 14.11 -14.43 16.81
C ARG A 61 15.04 -14.25 18.00
N ASP A 62 16.21 -13.70 17.75
CA ASP A 62 17.19 -13.27 18.75
C ASP A 62 18.05 -12.11 18.21
N ALA A 63 19.17 -11.80 18.88
CA ALA A 63 19.98 -10.61 18.57
C ALA A 63 20.49 -10.52 17.12
N ASP A 64 20.74 -11.66 16.46
CA ASP A 64 21.36 -11.72 15.14
C ASP A 64 20.58 -12.60 14.17
N THR A 65 19.46 -13.18 14.62
CA THR A 65 18.70 -14.16 13.85
C THR A 65 17.28 -13.65 13.58
N PHE A 66 16.84 -13.76 12.34
CA PHE A 66 15.57 -13.23 11.87
C PHE A 66 14.79 -14.27 11.08
N ASP A 67 13.47 -14.17 11.19
CA ASP A 67 12.51 -14.93 10.41
C ASP A 67 11.81 -14.01 9.43
N PHE A 68 11.64 -14.47 8.20
CA PHE A 68 11.02 -13.72 7.12
C PHE A 68 9.86 -14.51 6.51
N ASP A 69 8.74 -13.83 6.26
CA ASP A 69 7.66 -14.28 5.39
C ASP A 69 7.66 -13.36 4.17
N VAL A 70 7.95 -13.91 3.00
CA VAL A 70 8.16 -13.15 1.76
C VAL A 70 7.03 -13.42 0.78
N THR A 71 6.39 -12.36 0.29
CA THR A 71 5.34 -12.47 -0.72
C THR A 71 5.89 -12.12 -2.10
N VAL A 72 5.76 -13.07 -3.01
CA VAL A 72 6.23 -13.00 -4.39
C VAL A 72 5.04 -12.98 -5.34
N SER A 73 5.12 -12.15 -6.37
CA SER A 73 4.20 -12.11 -7.49
C SER A 73 4.91 -12.55 -8.76
N SER A 74 4.47 -13.66 -9.32
CA SER A 74 4.94 -14.21 -10.59
C SER A 74 3.76 -14.80 -11.39
N PRO A 75 2.83 -13.95 -11.83
CA PRO A 75 1.59 -14.38 -12.44
C PRO A 75 1.78 -15.15 -13.78
N TYR A 76 3.02 -15.18 -14.29
CA TYR A 76 3.41 -15.94 -15.46
C TYR A 76 3.84 -17.39 -15.15
N ASP A 77 3.81 -17.81 -13.88
CA ASP A 77 4.26 -19.13 -13.44
C ASP A 77 3.58 -20.26 -14.22
N THR A 78 4.41 -21.19 -14.67
CA THR A 78 4.05 -22.47 -15.30
C THR A 78 5.05 -23.53 -14.84
N PRO A 79 4.76 -24.84 -14.99
CA PRO A 79 5.74 -25.90 -14.66
C PRO A 79 7.08 -25.76 -15.39
N GLN A 80 7.12 -25.11 -16.56
CA GLN A 80 8.33 -24.91 -17.36
C GLN A 80 9.11 -23.65 -16.94
N ARG A 81 8.41 -22.63 -16.44
CA ARG A 81 9.01 -21.35 -16.05
C ARG A 81 8.27 -20.76 -14.86
N TYR A 82 8.97 -20.55 -13.74
CA TYR A 82 8.40 -20.05 -12.50
C TYR A 82 9.45 -19.32 -11.64
N ALA A 83 8.98 -18.65 -10.61
CA ALA A 83 9.83 -18.12 -9.56
C ALA A 83 10.42 -19.29 -8.75
N ASP A 84 11.72 -19.59 -8.90
CA ASP A 84 12.36 -20.77 -8.32
C ASP A 84 13.23 -20.49 -7.10
N ALA A 85 13.36 -19.22 -6.68
CA ALA A 85 14.01 -18.83 -5.43
C ALA A 85 13.70 -17.38 -5.07
N PHE A 86 14.00 -17.02 -3.83
CA PHE A 86 14.27 -15.64 -3.43
C PHE A 86 15.44 -15.61 -2.44
N ARG A 87 16.12 -14.47 -2.40
CA ARG A 87 17.28 -14.25 -1.52
C ARG A 87 17.14 -12.99 -0.70
N LEU A 88 17.79 -12.98 0.47
CA LEU A 88 18.01 -11.80 1.30
C LEU A 88 19.46 -11.39 1.15
N ALA A 89 19.69 -10.12 0.84
CA ALA A 89 21.04 -9.59 0.65
C ALA A 89 21.20 -8.20 1.24
N GLY A 90 22.43 -7.80 1.52
CA GLY A 90 22.81 -6.41 1.71
C GLY A 90 22.75 -5.66 0.37
N ARG A 91 22.67 -4.34 0.43
CA ARG A 91 22.70 -3.50 -0.79
C ARG A 91 23.99 -3.65 -1.59
N GLU A 92 25.06 -4.01 -0.91
CA GLU A 92 26.38 -4.31 -1.48
C GLU A 92 26.46 -5.69 -2.16
N GLY A 93 25.40 -6.50 -2.04
CA GLY A 93 25.32 -7.81 -2.69
C GLY A 93 25.65 -9.01 -1.81
N THR A 94 26.08 -8.81 -0.55
CA THR A 94 26.31 -9.93 0.39
C THR A 94 25.00 -10.67 0.63
N VAL A 95 24.94 -11.96 0.32
CA VAL A 95 23.75 -12.82 0.53
C VAL A 95 23.76 -13.38 1.94
N TYR A 96 22.70 -13.15 2.70
CA TYR A 96 22.50 -13.67 4.06
C TYR A 96 21.70 -14.96 4.09
N GLY A 97 20.82 -15.18 3.09
CA GLY A 97 20.02 -16.38 2.99
C GLY A 97 19.30 -16.46 1.64
N GLU A 98 18.97 -17.68 1.25
CA GLU A 98 18.22 -17.99 0.02
C GLU A 98 17.18 -19.07 0.32
N ARG A 99 15.97 -18.90 -0.18
CA ARG A 99 14.90 -19.90 -0.19
C ARG A 99 14.71 -20.42 -1.60
N ARG A 100 14.89 -21.73 -1.79
CA ARG A 100 14.55 -22.39 -3.05
C ARG A 100 13.06 -22.75 -3.08
N LEU A 101 12.45 -22.56 -4.26
CA LEU A 101 11.08 -22.92 -4.56
C LEU A 101 11.11 -24.05 -5.60
N LEU A 102 10.51 -25.18 -5.28
CA LEU A 102 10.74 -26.43 -6.03
C LEU A 102 9.73 -26.69 -7.13
N HIS A 103 8.65 -25.91 -7.19
CA HIS A 103 7.58 -26.03 -8.17
C HIS A 103 6.97 -24.64 -8.47
N ASP A 104 6.15 -24.57 -9.49
CA ASP A 104 5.39 -23.36 -9.81
C ASP A 104 4.27 -23.08 -8.80
N HIS A 105 3.83 -21.84 -8.74
CA HIS A 105 2.77 -21.35 -7.87
C HIS A 105 1.64 -20.72 -8.68
N ALA A 106 1.37 -21.24 -9.88
CA ALA A 106 0.44 -20.66 -10.85
C ALA A 106 -0.98 -20.46 -10.31
N THR A 107 -1.42 -21.31 -9.38
CA THR A 107 -2.78 -21.29 -8.82
C THR A 107 -2.92 -20.50 -7.51
N GLU A 108 -1.82 -19.96 -6.97
CA GLU A 108 -1.82 -19.27 -5.66
C GLU A 108 -1.18 -17.88 -5.69
N GLN A 109 -1.27 -17.18 -6.83
CA GLN A 109 -0.66 -15.86 -7.00
C GLN A 109 -1.44 -14.73 -6.33
N PRO A 110 -0.76 -13.76 -5.67
CA PRO A 110 0.62 -13.84 -5.19
C PRO A 110 0.76 -14.85 -4.04
N PHE A 111 1.94 -15.45 -3.88
CA PHE A 111 2.17 -16.45 -2.84
C PHE A 111 3.18 -15.97 -1.80
N THR A 112 3.07 -16.51 -0.57
CA THR A 112 4.00 -16.21 0.54
C THR A 112 4.75 -17.47 0.96
N ARG A 113 6.07 -17.34 1.14
CA ARG A 113 6.94 -18.41 1.66
C ARG A 113 7.88 -17.89 2.72
N ASP A 114 8.21 -18.78 3.64
CA ASP A 114 9.10 -18.52 4.76
C ASP A 114 10.58 -18.64 4.40
N LEU A 115 11.41 -17.91 5.14
CA LEU A 115 12.84 -18.14 5.26
C LEU A 115 13.25 -17.79 6.69
N TYR A 116 13.38 -18.81 7.52
CA TYR A 116 13.56 -18.68 8.95
C TYR A 116 15.00 -18.94 9.40
N GLY A 117 15.38 -18.37 10.55
CA GLY A 117 16.67 -18.58 11.16
C GLY A 117 17.84 -17.93 10.41
N VAL A 118 17.57 -16.84 9.69
CA VAL A 118 18.62 -16.14 8.93
C VAL A 118 19.52 -15.34 9.86
N LYS A 119 20.81 -15.65 9.85
CA LYS A 119 21.80 -14.90 10.61
C LYS A 119 22.28 -13.67 9.83
N ILE A 120 22.11 -12.50 10.43
CA ILE A 120 22.48 -11.22 9.82
C ILE A 120 23.39 -10.45 10.79
N PRO A 121 24.59 -9.99 10.37
CA PRO A 121 25.53 -9.29 11.22
C PRO A 121 24.93 -8.03 11.88
N ARG A 122 25.35 -7.72 13.11
CA ARG A 122 24.79 -6.60 13.91
C ARG A 122 24.86 -5.23 13.25
N GLY A 123 25.82 -4.97 12.40
CA GLY A 123 25.96 -3.71 11.68
C GLY A 123 24.91 -3.50 10.57
N VAL A 124 24.21 -4.56 10.16
CA VAL A 124 23.20 -4.50 9.09
C VAL A 124 21.87 -4.08 9.67
N ARG A 125 21.31 -2.99 9.17
CA ARG A 125 20.03 -2.43 9.62
C ARG A 125 18.88 -2.71 8.64
N LYS A 126 19.21 -2.95 7.38
CA LYS A 126 18.24 -3.18 6.32
C LYS A 126 18.76 -4.27 5.39
N VAL A 127 17.87 -5.03 4.84
CA VAL A 127 18.15 -6.02 3.80
C VAL A 127 17.24 -5.79 2.61
N VAL A 128 17.70 -6.20 1.44
CA VAL A 128 16.92 -6.26 0.22
C VAL A 128 16.54 -7.71 -0.07
N ILE A 129 15.33 -7.91 -0.53
CA ILE A 129 14.80 -9.23 -0.89
C ILE A 129 14.52 -9.20 -2.38
N GLN A 130 15.05 -10.17 -3.11
CA GLN A 130 14.94 -10.25 -4.55
C GLN A 130 14.57 -11.67 -4.96
N ALA A 131 13.58 -11.81 -5.84
CA ALA A 131 13.15 -13.09 -6.36
C ALA A 131 13.91 -13.47 -7.64
N ARG A 132 13.88 -14.75 -7.99
CA ARG A 132 14.59 -15.35 -9.11
C ARG A 132 13.62 -16.07 -10.03
N ASP A 133 13.71 -15.75 -11.31
CA ASP A 133 13.08 -16.53 -12.38
C ASP A 133 14.00 -17.70 -12.76
N ARG A 134 13.44 -18.91 -12.89
CA ARG A 134 14.17 -20.12 -13.24
C ARG A 134 14.99 -19.99 -14.52
N LYS A 135 14.47 -19.25 -15.50
CA LYS A 135 15.12 -19.07 -16.81
C LYS A 135 16.05 -17.87 -16.86
N HIS A 136 15.68 -16.78 -16.19
CA HIS A 136 16.33 -15.47 -16.37
C HIS A 136 17.19 -15.04 -15.18
N GLY A 137 17.15 -15.79 -14.06
CA GLY A 137 17.91 -15.45 -12.86
C GLY A 137 17.21 -14.39 -11.98
N TYR A 138 18.00 -13.73 -11.12
CA TYR A 138 17.51 -12.69 -10.23
C TYR A 138 17.15 -11.42 -10.96
N GLY A 139 15.98 -10.82 -10.65
CA GLY A 139 15.51 -9.58 -11.28
C GLY A 139 14.15 -9.14 -10.72
N GLY A 140 13.49 -8.21 -11.41
CA GLY A 140 12.21 -7.68 -11.01
C GLY A 140 12.28 -6.68 -9.86
N LEU A 141 11.14 -6.34 -9.30
CA LEU A 141 11.06 -5.47 -8.14
C LEU A 141 11.62 -6.20 -6.91
N TRP A 142 12.54 -5.54 -6.24
CA TRP A 142 13.07 -5.99 -4.96
C TRP A 142 12.41 -5.20 -3.81
N PHE A 143 12.35 -5.81 -2.65
CA PHE A 143 11.73 -5.23 -1.45
C PHE A 143 12.78 -4.96 -0.39
N GLU A 144 12.85 -3.72 0.10
CA GLU A 144 13.73 -3.38 1.22
C GLU A 144 12.94 -3.45 2.52
N VAL A 145 13.52 -4.10 3.53
CA VAL A 145 12.94 -4.19 4.87
C VAL A 145 13.95 -3.80 5.93
N ALA A 146 13.51 -3.01 6.92
CA ALA A 146 14.29 -2.69 8.09
C ALA A 146 14.23 -3.85 9.09
N LEU A 147 15.38 -4.17 9.70
CA LEU A 147 15.46 -5.22 10.71
C LEU A 147 14.98 -4.69 12.06
N PRO A 148 14.02 -5.35 12.73
CA PRO A 148 13.54 -4.93 14.03
C PRO A 148 14.65 -5.02 15.08
N GLY A 149 14.74 -4.03 15.97
CA GLY A 149 15.75 -3.98 17.02
C GLY A 149 17.15 -3.57 16.58
N ARG A 150 17.28 -2.95 15.39
CA ARG A 150 18.56 -2.54 14.78
C ARG A 150 18.65 -1.06 14.48
#